data_9968140c69cb46c026f1458fc08a76eb
#
_entry.id   9968140c69cb46c026f1458fc08a76eb
#
_cell.length_a   1.000
_cell.length_b   1.000
_cell.length_c   1.000
_cell.angle_alpha   90.00
_cell.angle_beta   90.00
_cell.angle_gamma   90.00
#
_symmetry.space_group_name_H-M   'P 1'
#
loop_
_entity.id
_entity.type
_entity.pdbx_description
1 polymer ?
#
loop_
_entity_poly.entity_id
_entity_poly.type
_entity_poly.pdbx_seq_one_letter_code
_entity_poly.pdbx_strand_id
1 'polypeptide(L)'
;MKKLALALLACMTTLPASAQTFLRAEGQRIVDESGNPVLLRGMGLGGWMLQEGYMLQLGQLGSGQQYRIRAAIADLIGEEKTAEFYRAWLDNHTRKADIDMMARWGMNSVRLPMHYNLLTLPAEKEPVAGKDTWLEDGFRRIDTLLAWTRANGMYLILDLHAAPGGQGTDLPIADRDPDKSSLWQSAENRRKTIAIWRKLAERYADEPGIGAYDLLNEPNWDFSAPGGEHGCKETGNAPLKQLYTDIAAAIRQVDKRHMLIIEGNCWGNNYQGLLPFADSNTALSFHKYWNHNDEASIAPHLKLREAWNMPLWLGESGENSNRWFRDAIGLVEKHDIGWAFWPLKKIGFNNPYEIAPNPGWPKLVAYWTGKGPRPSADEAYATLMQLARHDIRHENNLFHQDVVDAMLRQPHDPSPRPSAPLQITTEGGAFDAVDYDIGPAGVAYHDSDDANYHVSTGKARSQWNNGRTWRNDGVDIARAADESLYVSDFKPGEWMRYSLAAEGGGRYTIEVEAKADKAGTLTVAINGARPLTLDVPAGAGWRKLRIAAPATLLDGNNLLVLGSTGFDGSIRTVRFEPDR
;
A
#
# COMPACT_ATOMS: atom_id res chain seq x y z
N MET A 1 17.16 22.57 55.25
CA MET A 1 15.80 22.34 54.68
C MET A 1 15.94 21.46 53.46
N LYS A 2 15.61 20.17 53.63
CA LYS A 2 15.75 19.15 52.58
C LYS A 2 14.50 19.22 51.67
N LYS A 3 14.68 19.50 50.37
CA LYS A 3 13.62 19.41 49.36
C LYS A 3 13.45 17.92 48.97
N LEU A 4 12.31 17.37 49.30
CA LEU A 4 11.86 16.06 48.82
C LEU A 4 11.40 16.24 47.34
N ALA A 5 12.08 15.59 46.42
CA ALA A 5 11.60 15.45 45.06
C ALA A 5 10.69 14.23 44.98
N LEU A 6 9.40 14.43 44.74
CA LEU A 6 8.42 13.38 44.54
C LEU A 6 8.52 12.96 43.05
N ALA A 7 9.10 11.80 42.80
CA ALA A 7 9.08 11.16 41.48
C ALA A 7 7.71 10.49 41.27
N LEU A 8 6.87 11.03 40.41
CA LEU A 8 5.66 10.34 39.94
C LEU A 8 6.09 9.20 39.00
N LEU A 9 6.02 7.99 39.52
CA LEU A 9 6.13 6.78 38.71
C LEU A 9 4.78 6.55 38.01
N ALA A 10 4.70 6.92 36.74
CA ALA A 10 3.55 6.57 35.89
C ALA A 10 3.56 5.05 35.69
N CYS A 11 2.75 4.33 36.44
CA CYS A 11 2.43 2.92 36.19
C CYS A 11 1.66 2.86 34.86
N MET A 12 2.34 2.60 33.76
CA MET A 12 1.68 2.12 32.54
C MET A 12 1.15 0.72 32.84
N THR A 13 -0.13 0.62 33.21
CA THR A 13 -0.85 -0.64 33.22
C THR A 13 -0.96 -1.10 31.78
N THR A 14 -0.10 -2.03 31.36
CA THR A 14 -0.31 -2.80 30.15
C THR A 14 -1.59 -3.60 30.35
N LEU A 15 -2.69 -3.16 29.75
CA LEU A 15 -3.87 -4.01 29.61
C LEU A 15 -3.39 -5.29 28.92
N PRO A 16 -3.73 -6.48 29.43
CA PRO A 16 -3.41 -7.71 28.73
C PRO A 16 -4.03 -7.61 27.33
N ALA A 17 -3.23 -7.83 26.28
CA ALA A 17 -3.76 -7.98 24.95
C ALA A 17 -4.84 -9.06 25.02
N SER A 18 -6.07 -8.73 24.71
CA SER A 18 -7.17 -9.69 24.64
C SER A 18 -6.71 -10.81 23.70
N ALA A 19 -6.77 -12.05 24.16
CA ALA A 19 -6.40 -13.19 23.34
C ALA A 19 -7.27 -13.16 22.07
N GLN A 20 -6.64 -13.30 20.90
CA GLN A 20 -7.37 -13.38 19.64
C GLN A 20 -8.36 -14.55 19.69
N THR A 21 -9.56 -14.32 19.20
CA THR A 21 -10.62 -15.32 19.07
C THR A 21 -10.94 -15.54 17.60
N PHE A 22 -11.67 -16.62 17.30
CA PHE A 22 -12.08 -16.87 15.91
C PHE A 22 -13.03 -15.79 15.43
N LEU A 23 -12.81 -15.33 14.21
CA LEU A 23 -13.73 -14.45 13.52
C LEU A 23 -14.83 -15.25 12.82
N ARG A 24 -16.04 -14.68 12.80
CA ARG A 24 -17.15 -15.27 12.08
C ARG A 24 -18.02 -14.22 11.39
N ALA A 25 -18.71 -14.66 10.36
CA ALA A 25 -19.78 -13.90 9.74
C ALA A 25 -21.05 -13.97 10.61
N GLU A 26 -21.59 -12.83 11.01
CA GLU A 26 -22.85 -12.74 11.72
C GLU A 26 -23.73 -11.64 11.09
N GLY A 27 -24.71 -12.07 10.29
CA GLY A 27 -25.45 -11.13 9.48
C GLY A 27 -24.52 -10.38 8.52
N GLN A 28 -24.61 -9.07 8.54
CA GLN A 28 -23.82 -8.20 7.65
C GLN A 28 -22.46 -7.76 8.25
N ARG A 29 -22.02 -8.39 9.33
CA ARG A 29 -20.80 -8.01 10.07
C ARG A 29 -19.86 -9.18 10.27
N ILE A 30 -18.58 -8.87 10.34
CA ILE A 30 -17.56 -9.76 10.89
C ILE A 30 -17.50 -9.50 12.39
N VAL A 31 -17.59 -10.56 13.20
CA VAL A 31 -17.57 -10.47 14.65
C VAL A 31 -16.56 -11.43 15.26
N ASP A 32 -16.14 -11.15 16.50
CA ASP A 32 -15.38 -12.07 17.33
C ASP A 32 -16.29 -13.16 17.96
N GLU A 33 -15.73 -14.10 18.72
CA GLU A 33 -16.51 -15.14 19.40
C GLU A 33 -17.53 -14.59 20.41
N SER A 34 -17.29 -13.39 20.96
CA SER A 34 -18.20 -12.71 21.87
C SER A 34 -19.33 -11.95 21.18
N GLY A 35 -19.32 -11.89 19.83
CA GLY A 35 -20.30 -11.15 19.03
C GLY A 35 -19.97 -9.66 18.86
N ASN A 36 -18.78 -9.21 19.28
CA ASN A 36 -18.38 -7.84 19.07
C ASN A 36 -17.95 -7.65 17.61
N PRO A 37 -18.38 -6.56 16.93
CA PRO A 37 -17.95 -6.24 15.58
C PRO A 37 -16.43 -6.05 15.50
N VAL A 38 -15.81 -6.63 14.50
CA VAL A 38 -14.39 -6.48 14.20
C VAL A 38 -14.23 -5.84 12.83
N LEU A 39 -13.71 -4.63 12.81
CA LEU A 39 -13.35 -3.94 11.58
C LEU A 39 -11.89 -4.26 11.25
N LEU A 40 -11.67 -5.07 10.23
CA LEU A 40 -10.33 -5.45 9.78
C LEU A 40 -9.70 -4.30 9.01
N ARG A 41 -8.64 -3.72 9.56
CA ARG A 41 -7.79 -2.70 8.91
C ARG A 41 -6.44 -3.31 8.62
N GLY A 42 -6.11 -3.51 7.37
CA GLY A 42 -4.95 -4.31 7.04
C GLY A 42 -4.16 -3.88 5.82
N MET A 43 -3.14 -4.69 5.54
CA MET A 43 -2.23 -4.51 4.43
C MET A 43 -1.99 -5.86 3.74
N GLY A 44 -2.01 -5.85 2.40
CA GLY A 44 -1.56 -6.96 1.58
C GLY A 44 -0.03 -6.99 1.47
N LEU A 45 0.57 -8.16 1.72
CA LEU A 45 2.00 -8.38 1.58
C LEU A 45 2.40 -8.69 0.15
N GLY A 46 1.93 -7.88 -0.80
CA GLY A 46 2.24 -8.01 -2.22
C GLY A 46 3.73 -8.00 -2.50
N GLY A 47 4.15 -8.78 -3.50
CA GLY A 47 5.54 -8.92 -3.89
C GLY A 47 6.35 -9.91 -3.07
N TRP A 48 5.86 -10.42 -1.93
CA TRP A 48 6.60 -11.35 -1.09
C TRP A 48 6.57 -12.79 -1.59
N MET A 49 5.43 -13.47 -1.43
CA MET A 49 5.28 -14.86 -1.85
C MET A 49 4.81 -15.00 -3.31
N LEU A 50 4.45 -13.91 -3.93
CA LEU A 50 4.19 -13.75 -5.36
C LEU A 50 4.76 -12.41 -5.82
N GLN A 51 5.57 -12.43 -6.87
CA GLN A 51 6.06 -11.20 -7.52
C GLN A 51 5.13 -10.83 -8.67
N GLU A 52 4.68 -9.60 -8.66
CA GLU A 52 4.07 -8.97 -9.82
C GLU A 52 5.04 -7.99 -10.43
N GLY A 53 5.31 -8.12 -11.73
CA GLY A 53 6.42 -7.43 -12.38
C GLY A 53 6.36 -5.90 -12.28
N TYR A 54 5.16 -5.31 -12.22
CA TYR A 54 5.04 -3.86 -12.11
C TYR A 54 5.63 -3.32 -10.79
N MET A 55 5.56 -4.09 -9.69
CA MET A 55 6.14 -3.70 -8.39
C MET A 55 7.68 -3.58 -8.44
N LEU A 56 8.29 -4.19 -9.45
CA LEU A 56 9.73 -4.22 -9.70
C LEU A 56 10.13 -3.45 -10.97
N GLN A 57 9.21 -2.70 -11.57
CA GLN A 57 9.39 -2.03 -12.87
C GLN A 57 9.67 -3.02 -14.02
N LEU A 58 9.21 -4.26 -13.89
CA LEU A 58 9.34 -5.36 -14.86
C LEU A 58 8.02 -5.72 -15.56
N GLY A 59 7.01 -4.85 -15.52
CA GLY A 59 5.70 -5.10 -16.16
C GLY A 59 5.79 -5.32 -17.69
N GLN A 60 6.86 -4.85 -18.34
CA GLN A 60 7.12 -5.07 -19.77
C GLN A 60 7.87 -6.37 -20.08
N LEU A 61 8.35 -7.09 -19.08
CA LEU A 61 8.99 -8.41 -19.23
C LEU A 61 7.91 -9.49 -19.39
N GLY A 62 7.59 -9.84 -20.62
CA GLY A 62 6.37 -10.57 -20.93
C GLY A 62 5.14 -9.69 -20.60
N SER A 63 4.35 -10.08 -19.60
CA SER A 63 3.32 -9.23 -19.00
C SER A 63 3.57 -9.07 -17.49
N GLY A 64 4.82 -9.28 -17.04
CA GLY A 64 5.19 -9.17 -15.63
C GLY A 64 4.91 -10.42 -14.78
N GLN A 65 4.67 -11.60 -15.43
CA GLN A 65 4.49 -12.85 -14.69
C GLN A 65 5.77 -13.27 -13.95
N GLN A 66 5.63 -13.79 -12.74
CA GLN A 66 6.75 -14.22 -11.91
C GLN A 66 7.59 -15.31 -12.59
N TYR A 67 6.97 -16.29 -13.27
CA TYR A 67 7.73 -17.36 -13.94
C TYR A 67 8.63 -16.80 -15.07
N ARG A 68 8.21 -15.74 -15.76
CA ARG A 68 9.02 -15.06 -16.78
C ARG A 68 10.16 -14.25 -16.16
N ILE A 69 9.89 -13.58 -15.05
CA ILE A 69 10.93 -12.88 -14.27
C ILE A 69 11.98 -13.89 -13.80
N ARG A 70 11.53 -15.00 -13.25
CA ARG A 70 12.43 -16.08 -12.79
C ARG A 70 13.26 -16.64 -13.94
N ALA A 71 12.67 -16.90 -15.10
CA ALA A 71 13.38 -17.38 -16.28
C ALA A 71 14.42 -16.37 -16.78
N ALA A 72 14.08 -15.08 -16.80
CA ALA A 72 15.00 -14.01 -17.19
C ALA A 72 16.19 -13.86 -16.22
N ILE A 73 15.96 -14.05 -14.93
CA ILE A 73 17.03 -14.10 -13.91
C ILE A 73 17.91 -15.34 -14.16
N ALA A 74 17.31 -16.51 -14.38
CA ALA A 74 18.05 -17.75 -14.62
C ALA A 74 18.89 -17.71 -15.91
N ASP A 75 18.41 -17.03 -16.95
CA ASP A 75 19.20 -16.78 -18.17
C ASP A 75 20.48 -15.96 -17.90
N LEU A 76 20.44 -15.05 -16.94
CA LEU A 76 21.60 -14.21 -16.61
C LEU A 76 22.58 -14.90 -15.66
N ILE A 77 22.10 -15.57 -14.60
CA ILE A 77 22.94 -16.02 -13.49
C ILE A 77 22.91 -17.53 -13.25
N GLY A 78 22.11 -18.28 -14.00
CA GLY A 78 21.94 -19.74 -13.86
C GLY A 78 20.97 -20.12 -12.74
N GLU A 79 20.47 -21.36 -12.77
CA GLU A 79 19.41 -21.86 -11.88
C GLU A 79 19.80 -21.89 -10.40
N GLU A 80 21.03 -22.27 -10.08
CA GLU A 80 21.50 -22.35 -8.69
C GLU A 80 21.49 -20.97 -8.01
N LYS A 81 22.10 -19.97 -8.65
CA LYS A 81 22.13 -18.58 -8.16
C LYS A 81 20.73 -17.95 -8.14
N THR A 82 19.86 -18.33 -9.09
CA THR A 82 18.45 -17.92 -9.09
C THR A 82 17.70 -18.47 -7.87
N ALA A 83 17.91 -19.73 -7.54
CA ALA A 83 17.32 -20.31 -6.33
C ALA A 83 17.84 -19.62 -5.04
N GLU A 84 19.13 -19.22 -5.02
CA GLU A 84 19.69 -18.42 -3.92
C GLU A 84 19.02 -17.04 -3.81
N PHE A 85 18.83 -16.36 -4.95
CA PHE A 85 18.14 -15.07 -5.00
C PHE A 85 16.73 -15.18 -4.41
N TYR A 86 15.93 -16.16 -4.84
CA TYR A 86 14.55 -16.31 -4.34
C TYR A 86 14.49 -16.69 -2.85
N ARG A 87 15.46 -17.48 -2.34
CA ARG A 87 15.56 -17.70 -0.89
C ARG A 87 15.84 -16.40 -0.15
N ALA A 88 16.84 -15.63 -0.62
CA ALA A 88 17.17 -14.34 -0.02
C ALA A 88 16.00 -13.34 -0.09
N TRP A 89 15.26 -13.33 -1.21
CA TRP A 89 14.04 -12.54 -1.39
C TRP A 89 13.00 -12.87 -0.33
N LEU A 90 12.63 -14.15 -0.22
CA LEU A 90 11.61 -14.60 0.73
C LEU A 90 12.03 -14.40 2.20
N ASP A 91 13.32 -14.42 2.50
CA ASP A 91 13.84 -14.22 3.86
C ASP A 91 13.91 -12.75 4.27
N ASN A 92 13.92 -11.81 3.32
CA ASN A 92 14.16 -10.40 3.62
C ASN A 92 13.03 -9.45 3.22
N HIS A 93 12.13 -9.83 2.31
CA HIS A 93 11.05 -8.97 1.84
C HIS A 93 10.12 -8.58 2.99
N THR A 94 9.61 -9.57 3.71
CA THR A 94 8.73 -9.37 4.86
C THR A 94 9.38 -10.00 6.09
N ARG A 95 9.56 -9.19 7.12
CA ARG A 95 10.19 -9.58 8.39
C ARG A 95 9.33 -9.14 9.56
N LYS A 96 9.65 -9.65 10.75
CA LYS A 96 8.93 -9.27 11.98
C LYS A 96 8.81 -7.75 12.15
N ALA A 97 9.86 -7.02 11.84
CA ALA A 97 9.87 -5.57 11.97
C ALA A 97 8.82 -4.86 11.07
N ASP A 98 8.53 -5.40 9.88
CA ASP A 98 7.44 -4.89 9.01
C ASP A 98 6.07 -5.06 9.69
N ILE A 99 5.84 -6.21 10.32
CA ILE A 99 4.59 -6.49 11.05
C ILE A 99 4.47 -5.61 12.30
N ASP A 100 5.57 -5.47 13.06
CA ASP A 100 5.62 -4.60 14.23
C ASP A 100 5.33 -3.13 13.86
N MET A 101 5.76 -2.67 12.67
CA MET A 101 5.46 -1.32 12.18
C MET A 101 3.99 -1.15 11.82
N MET A 102 3.40 -2.10 11.10
CA MET A 102 1.98 -2.06 10.75
C MET A 102 1.09 -2.02 11.99
N ALA A 103 1.43 -2.82 13.03
CA ALA A 103 0.72 -2.78 14.31
C ALA A 103 0.85 -1.41 15.00
N ARG A 104 2.04 -0.80 14.98
CA ARG A 104 2.25 0.56 15.55
C ARG A 104 1.47 1.63 14.79
N TRP A 105 1.23 1.46 13.50
CA TRP A 105 0.37 2.37 12.74
C TRP A 105 -1.12 2.22 13.10
N GLY A 106 -1.51 1.13 13.76
CA GLY A 106 -2.88 0.86 14.16
C GLY A 106 -3.62 -0.14 13.28
N MET A 107 -2.90 -0.87 12.42
CA MET A 107 -3.46 -2.00 11.67
C MET A 107 -3.67 -3.20 12.58
N ASN A 108 -4.72 -3.97 12.33
CA ASN A 108 -5.10 -5.17 13.10
C ASN A 108 -5.19 -6.43 12.23
N SER A 109 -4.83 -6.35 10.97
CA SER A 109 -4.84 -7.51 10.06
C SER A 109 -3.74 -7.42 8.99
N VAL A 110 -3.41 -8.59 8.43
CA VAL A 110 -2.48 -8.76 7.31
C VAL A 110 -3.11 -9.73 6.32
N ARG A 111 -3.15 -9.38 5.04
CA ARG A 111 -3.52 -10.31 3.96
C ARG A 111 -2.24 -10.88 3.34
N LEU A 112 -2.14 -12.20 3.27
CA LEU A 112 -0.98 -12.91 2.72
C LEU A 112 -1.30 -13.48 1.34
N PRO A 113 -0.83 -12.84 0.26
CA PRO A 113 -0.94 -13.38 -1.09
C PRO A 113 0.04 -14.53 -1.28
N MET A 114 -0.49 -15.76 -1.40
CA MET A 114 0.29 -16.98 -1.55
C MET A 114 0.32 -17.46 -2.99
N HIS A 115 1.51 -17.83 -3.47
CA HIS A 115 1.64 -18.58 -4.70
C HIS A 115 1.63 -20.08 -4.39
N TYR A 116 0.80 -20.86 -5.08
CA TYR A 116 0.66 -22.31 -4.86
C TYR A 116 1.99 -23.08 -4.95
N ASN A 117 2.92 -22.63 -5.80
CA ASN A 117 4.19 -23.31 -6.03
C ASN A 117 5.17 -23.24 -4.85
N LEU A 118 4.87 -22.43 -3.84
CA LEU A 118 5.58 -22.43 -2.55
C LEU A 118 5.03 -23.47 -1.58
N LEU A 119 3.85 -24.03 -1.86
CA LEU A 119 3.15 -24.99 -1.00
C LEU A 119 3.15 -26.42 -1.57
N THR A 120 3.12 -26.55 -2.92
CA THR A 120 3.13 -27.83 -3.61
C THR A 120 3.75 -27.72 -5.00
N LEU A 121 4.16 -28.84 -5.59
CA LEU A 121 4.67 -28.87 -6.96
C LEU A 121 3.54 -28.59 -7.98
N PRO A 122 3.86 -28.01 -9.14
CA PRO A 122 2.92 -27.99 -10.28
C PRO A 122 2.50 -29.42 -10.68
N ALA A 123 1.30 -29.56 -11.21
CA ALA A 123 0.73 -30.88 -11.54
C ALA A 123 1.64 -31.72 -12.45
N GLU A 124 2.26 -31.08 -13.44
CA GLU A 124 3.18 -31.71 -14.39
C GLU A 124 4.54 -32.12 -13.79
N LYS A 125 4.86 -31.65 -12.57
CA LYS A 125 6.10 -31.99 -11.85
C LYS A 125 5.88 -32.96 -10.70
N GLU A 126 4.65 -33.39 -10.45
CA GLU A 126 4.38 -34.34 -9.40
C GLU A 126 4.96 -35.74 -9.77
N PRO A 127 5.70 -36.39 -8.84
CA PRO A 127 6.27 -37.72 -9.08
C PRO A 127 5.21 -38.80 -9.32
N VAL A 128 4.00 -38.61 -8.75
CA VAL A 128 2.88 -39.54 -8.87
C VAL A 128 1.64 -38.72 -9.21
N ALA A 129 1.02 -39.02 -10.35
CA ALA A 129 -0.21 -38.37 -10.79
C ALA A 129 -1.32 -38.50 -9.73
N GLY A 130 -2.05 -37.39 -9.49
CA GLY A 130 -3.14 -37.34 -8.52
C GLY A 130 -2.71 -37.31 -7.05
N LYS A 131 -1.40 -37.20 -6.77
CA LYS A 131 -0.86 -36.97 -5.42
C LYS A 131 -0.22 -35.59 -5.34
N ASP A 132 -0.06 -35.10 -4.11
CA ASP A 132 0.53 -33.78 -3.85
C ASP A 132 1.81 -33.90 -3.03
N THR A 133 2.89 -33.33 -3.55
CA THR A 133 4.15 -33.16 -2.82
C THR A 133 4.10 -31.82 -2.10
N TRP A 134 4.06 -31.86 -0.78
CA TRP A 134 4.00 -30.66 0.06
C TRP A 134 5.41 -30.08 0.28
N LEU A 135 5.53 -28.76 0.13
CA LEU A 135 6.77 -28.02 0.28
C LEU A 135 6.76 -27.31 1.63
N GLU A 136 7.34 -27.92 2.65
CA GLU A 136 7.31 -27.44 4.05
C GLU A 136 7.90 -26.05 4.24
N ASP A 137 8.77 -25.55 3.35
CA ASP A 137 9.32 -24.21 3.46
C ASP A 137 8.24 -23.12 3.35
N GLY A 138 7.29 -23.27 2.43
CA GLY A 138 6.17 -22.35 2.30
C GLY A 138 5.29 -22.32 3.56
N PHE A 139 4.95 -23.50 4.09
CA PHE A 139 4.17 -23.59 5.33
C PHE A 139 4.89 -22.99 6.52
N ARG A 140 6.21 -23.22 6.68
CA ARG A 140 7.01 -22.58 7.76
C ARG A 140 7.02 -21.07 7.67
N ARG A 141 6.99 -20.49 6.46
CA ARG A 141 6.88 -19.03 6.28
C ARG A 141 5.53 -18.50 6.77
N ILE A 142 4.45 -19.22 6.48
CA ILE A 142 3.12 -18.89 7.00
C ILE A 142 3.11 -19.00 8.53
N ASP A 143 3.65 -20.08 9.11
CA ASP A 143 3.75 -20.25 10.57
C ASP A 143 4.54 -19.09 11.22
N THR A 144 5.63 -18.69 10.57
CA THR A 144 6.47 -17.59 11.05
C THR A 144 5.71 -16.26 11.03
N LEU A 145 5.01 -15.97 9.93
CA LEU A 145 4.18 -14.78 9.83
C LEU A 145 3.05 -14.80 10.86
N LEU A 146 2.38 -15.93 11.03
CA LEU A 146 1.33 -16.11 12.04
C LEU A 146 1.86 -15.82 13.45
N ALA A 147 3.06 -16.29 13.77
CA ALA A 147 3.69 -15.98 15.07
C ALA A 147 3.95 -14.47 15.24
N TRP A 148 4.35 -13.77 14.17
CA TRP A 148 4.58 -12.32 14.21
C TRP A 148 3.28 -11.52 14.32
N THR A 149 2.23 -11.90 13.58
CA THR A 149 0.93 -11.24 13.66
C THR A 149 0.28 -11.46 15.01
N ARG A 150 0.31 -12.67 15.56
CA ARG A 150 -0.18 -12.98 16.91
C ARG A 150 0.54 -12.19 18.00
N ALA A 151 1.86 -12.06 17.92
CA ALA A 151 2.65 -11.25 18.87
C ALA A 151 2.22 -9.77 18.89
N ASN A 152 1.58 -9.29 17.83
CA ASN A 152 1.07 -7.94 17.65
C ASN A 152 -0.47 -7.84 17.79
N GLY A 153 -1.16 -8.92 18.11
CA GLY A 153 -2.64 -8.94 18.20
C GLY A 153 -3.34 -8.75 16.84
N MET A 154 -2.64 -9.04 15.73
CA MET A 154 -3.16 -8.87 14.36
C MET A 154 -3.65 -10.20 13.80
N TYR A 155 -4.76 -10.18 13.08
CA TYR A 155 -5.25 -11.34 12.34
C TYR A 155 -4.48 -11.54 11.03
N LEU A 156 -4.22 -12.81 10.68
CA LEU A 156 -3.66 -13.20 9.39
C LEU A 156 -4.78 -13.75 8.49
N ILE A 157 -4.94 -13.17 7.30
CA ILE A 157 -5.86 -13.65 6.28
C ILE A 157 -5.03 -14.34 5.20
N LEU A 158 -5.28 -15.64 5.02
CA LEU A 158 -4.61 -16.44 3.99
C LEU A 158 -5.34 -16.26 2.67
N ASP A 159 -4.64 -15.81 1.65
CA ASP A 159 -5.16 -15.58 0.30
C ASP A 159 -4.43 -16.49 -0.70
N LEU A 160 -5.18 -17.31 -1.45
CA LEU A 160 -4.60 -18.03 -2.57
C LEU A 160 -4.58 -17.13 -3.80
N HIS A 161 -3.50 -16.35 -3.90
CA HIS A 161 -3.34 -15.32 -4.91
C HIS A 161 -3.01 -15.87 -6.30
N ALA A 162 -2.22 -16.94 -6.37
CA ALA A 162 -1.97 -17.68 -7.60
C ALA A 162 -2.25 -19.16 -7.39
N ALA A 163 -3.33 -19.65 -8.01
CA ALA A 163 -3.76 -21.04 -7.98
C ALA A 163 -3.04 -21.87 -9.07
N PRO A 164 -2.97 -23.21 -8.93
CA PRO A 164 -2.47 -24.10 -9.98
C PRO A 164 -3.08 -23.80 -11.35
N GLY A 165 -2.25 -23.49 -12.33
CA GLY A 165 -2.65 -23.13 -13.70
C GLY A 165 -3.11 -21.69 -13.89
N GLY A 166 -3.31 -20.92 -12.82
CA GLY A 166 -3.80 -19.53 -12.85
C GLY A 166 -5.30 -19.41 -13.10
N GLN A 167 -5.95 -18.55 -12.33
CA GLN A 167 -7.40 -18.34 -12.27
C GLN A 167 -7.91 -17.22 -13.18
N GLY A 168 -7.03 -16.45 -13.81
CA GLY A 168 -7.41 -15.26 -14.55
C GLY A 168 -6.82 -15.18 -15.95
N THR A 169 -7.36 -14.26 -16.75
CA THR A 169 -6.81 -13.84 -18.05
C THR A 169 -5.88 -12.63 -17.93
N ASP A 170 -5.90 -11.95 -16.79
CA ASP A 170 -4.89 -10.97 -16.40
C ASP A 170 -3.68 -11.74 -15.84
N LEU A 171 -2.69 -11.92 -16.70
CA LEU A 171 -1.65 -12.94 -16.53
C LEU A 171 -0.73 -12.75 -15.30
N PRO A 172 -0.27 -11.52 -14.94
CA PRO A 172 0.67 -11.35 -13.83
C PRO A 172 0.05 -11.63 -12.47
N ILE A 173 -1.22 -11.33 -12.27
CA ILE A 173 -1.91 -11.46 -10.98
C ILE A 173 -1.84 -12.91 -10.47
N ALA A 174 -2.09 -13.89 -11.37
CA ALA A 174 -2.10 -15.30 -11.03
C ALA A 174 -0.84 -16.07 -11.50
N ASP A 175 0.21 -15.37 -11.91
CA ASP A 175 1.40 -15.94 -12.54
C ASP A 175 1.06 -16.96 -13.64
N ARG A 176 0.02 -16.66 -14.44
CA ARG A 176 -0.49 -17.59 -15.43
C ARG A 176 0.41 -17.71 -16.65
N ASP A 177 0.72 -18.96 -17.03
CA ASP A 177 1.33 -19.32 -18.31
C ASP A 177 0.21 -19.61 -19.34
N PRO A 178 -0.01 -18.74 -20.35
CA PRO A 178 -1.09 -18.93 -21.34
C PRO A 178 -0.88 -20.15 -22.22
N ASP A 179 0.35 -20.68 -22.32
CA ASP A 179 0.68 -21.87 -23.10
C ASP A 179 0.34 -23.16 -22.37
N LYS A 180 -0.09 -23.08 -21.09
CA LYS A 180 -0.51 -24.22 -20.26
C LYS A 180 -2.00 -24.17 -19.94
N SER A 181 -2.54 -25.32 -19.56
CA SER A 181 -3.93 -25.40 -19.10
C SER A 181 -4.14 -24.57 -17.83
N SER A 182 -5.12 -23.69 -17.86
CA SER A 182 -5.52 -22.87 -16.72
C SER A 182 -6.14 -23.72 -15.58
N LEU A 183 -6.43 -23.06 -14.46
CA LEU A 183 -7.24 -23.61 -13.38
C LEU A 183 -8.58 -24.20 -13.91
N TRP A 184 -9.23 -23.49 -14.82
CA TRP A 184 -10.55 -23.84 -15.35
C TRP A 184 -10.51 -24.96 -16.39
N GLN A 185 -9.44 -25.09 -17.14
CA GLN A 185 -9.27 -26.08 -18.20
C GLN A 185 -8.76 -27.42 -17.68
N SER A 186 -8.14 -27.49 -16.49
CA SER A 186 -7.55 -28.71 -15.93
C SER A 186 -8.30 -29.16 -14.67
N ALA A 187 -8.85 -30.39 -14.72
CA ALA A 187 -9.43 -31.03 -13.53
C ALA A 187 -8.38 -31.25 -12.42
N GLU A 188 -7.13 -31.51 -12.80
CA GLU A 188 -6.04 -31.72 -11.84
C GLU A 188 -5.65 -30.41 -11.14
N ASN A 189 -5.62 -29.27 -11.85
CA ASN A 189 -5.37 -27.98 -11.23
C ASN A 189 -6.46 -27.62 -10.20
N ARG A 190 -7.74 -27.88 -10.52
CA ARG A 190 -8.84 -27.72 -9.56
C ARG A 190 -8.70 -28.65 -8.35
N ARG A 191 -8.40 -29.94 -8.59
CA ARG A 191 -8.16 -30.90 -7.50
C ARG A 191 -7.05 -30.43 -6.57
N LYS A 192 -5.93 -29.95 -7.13
CA LYS A 192 -4.79 -29.41 -6.33
C LYS A 192 -5.19 -28.17 -5.54
N THR A 193 -5.96 -27.28 -6.12
CA THR A 193 -6.47 -26.09 -5.43
C THR A 193 -7.30 -26.47 -4.20
N ILE A 194 -8.18 -27.44 -4.35
CA ILE A 194 -8.98 -27.99 -3.24
C ILE A 194 -8.08 -28.64 -2.18
N ALA A 195 -7.08 -29.42 -2.61
CA ALA A 195 -6.14 -30.08 -1.71
C ALA A 195 -5.27 -29.08 -0.91
N ILE A 196 -4.84 -27.98 -1.53
CA ILE A 196 -4.10 -26.91 -0.86
C ILE A 196 -4.93 -26.32 0.30
N TRP A 197 -6.20 -25.99 0.04
CA TRP A 197 -7.07 -25.43 1.08
C TRP A 197 -7.36 -26.42 2.20
N ARG A 198 -7.60 -27.69 1.85
CA ARG A 198 -7.73 -28.74 2.87
C ARG A 198 -6.47 -28.83 3.75
N LYS A 199 -5.28 -28.80 3.13
CA LYS A 199 -3.99 -28.89 3.84
C LYS A 199 -3.75 -27.70 4.75
N LEU A 200 -4.06 -26.47 4.29
CA LEU A 200 -4.00 -25.26 5.11
C LEU A 200 -4.99 -25.33 6.28
N ALA A 201 -6.24 -25.73 6.01
CA ALA A 201 -7.26 -25.86 7.04
C ALA A 201 -6.90 -26.95 8.09
N GLU A 202 -6.32 -28.09 7.67
CA GLU A 202 -5.80 -29.11 8.60
C GLU A 202 -4.72 -28.55 9.53
N ARG A 203 -3.82 -27.67 9.00
CA ARG A 203 -2.71 -27.10 9.76
C ARG A 203 -3.18 -26.05 10.76
N TYR A 204 -4.18 -25.25 10.41
CA TYR A 204 -4.57 -24.05 11.16
C TYR A 204 -5.94 -24.13 11.83
N ALA A 205 -6.62 -25.29 11.82
CA ALA A 205 -7.98 -25.45 12.36
C ALA A 205 -8.18 -24.92 13.80
N ASP A 206 -7.13 -24.92 14.62
CA ASP A 206 -7.14 -24.51 16.00
C ASP A 206 -6.43 -23.16 16.25
N GLU A 207 -6.11 -22.40 15.21
CA GLU A 207 -5.34 -21.15 15.28
C GLU A 207 -6.22 -19.90 15.15
N PRO A 208 -6.71 -19.30 16.24
CA PRO A 208 -7.59 -18.13 16.19
C PRO A 208 -6.91 -16.87 15.63
N GLY A 209 -5.57 -16.86 15.50
CA GLY A 209 -4.82 -15.81 14.82
C GLY A 209 -5.00 -15.76 13.30
N ILE A 210 -5.47 -16.87 12.70
CA ILE A 210 -5.98 -16.87 11.32
C ILE A 210 -7.37 -16.25 11.34
N GLY A 211 -7.54 -15.09 10.69
CA GLY A 211 -8.81 -14.38 10.65
C GLY A 211 -9.79 -14.96 9.64
N ALA A 212 -9.29 -15.38 8.49
CA ALA A 212 -10.10 -15.99 7.42
C ALA A 212 -9.24 -16.70 6.38
N TYR A 213 -9.91 -17.50 5.55
CA TYR A 213 -9.39 -18.09 4.32
C TYR A 213 -10.03 -17.40 3.11
N ASP A 214 -9.25 -16.57 2.41
CA ASP A 214 -9.61 -15.91 1.15
C ASP A 214 -9.33 -16.87 0.00
N LEU A 215 -10.39 -17.49 -0.51
CA LEU A 215 -10.29 -18.75 -1.22
C LEU A 215 -9.61 -18.65 -2.59
N LEU A 216 -9.73 -17.51 -3.28
CA LEU A 216 -9.13 -17.31 -4.61
C LEU A 216 -9.12 -15.84 -4.97
N ASN A 217 -7.93 -15.27 -5.10
CA ASN A 217 -7.74 -13.88 -5.50
C ASN A 217 -8.18 -13.63 -6.94
N GLU A 218 -8.95 -12.60 -7.14
CA GLU A 218 -9.25 -11.96 -8.42
C GLU A 218 -9.53 -12.90 -9.60
N PRO A 219 -10.50 -13.84 -9.52
CA PRO A 219 -10.92 -14.53 -10.72
C PRO A 219 -11.32 -13.53 -11.78
N ASN A 220 -10.80 -13.70 -13.00
CA ASN A 220 -11.14 -12.82 -14.12
C ASN A 220 -11.17 -13.66 -15.41
N TRP A 221 -12.23 -14.48 -15.55
CA TRP A 221 -12.35 -15.49 -16.60
C TRP A 221 -13.69 -15.44 -17.31
N ASP A 222 -13.66 -15.45 -18.64
CA ASP A 222 -14.85 -15.56 -19.49
C ASP A 222 -15.22 -17.04 -19.65
N PHE A 223 -16.22 -17.50 -18.90
CA PHE A 223 -16.67 -18.89 -18.91
C PHE A 223 -17.60 -19.22 -20.08
N SER A 224 -18.54 -18.33 -20.39
CA SER A 224 -19.62 -18.58 -21.33
C SER A 224 -19.35 -18.01 -22.72
N ALA A 225 -18.57 -16.97 -22.84
CA ALA A 225 -18.24 -16.35 -24.12
C ALA A 225 -16.80 -15.83 -24.11
N PRO A 226 -15.85 -16.48 -24.79
CA PRO A 226 -14.50 -15.95 -24.96
C PRO A 226 -14.58 -14.58 -25.67
N GLY A 227 -14.28 -13.51 -24.98
CA GLY A 227 -14.40 -12.15 -25.52
C GLY A 227 -13.43 -11.13 -24.97
N GLY A 228 -12.57 -11.52 -24.00
CA GLY A 228 -11.59 -10.61 -23.40
C GLY A 228 -12.20 -9.58 -22.45
N GLU A 229 -13.34 -9.88 -21.86
CA GLU A 229 -14.03 -9.02 -20.89
C GLU A 229 -13.69 -9.38 -19.43
N HIS A 230 -12.73 -10.29 -19.25
CA HIS A 230 -12.22 -10.69 -17.92
C HIS A 230 -13.32 -11.13 -16.94
N GLY A 231 -14.37 -11.78 -17.43
CA GLY A 231 -15.49 -12.22 -16.62
C GLY A 231 -16.46 -11.13 -16.15
N CYS A 232 -16.27 -9.88 -16.56
CA CYS A 232 -17.12 -8.76 -16.11
C CYS A 232 -18.55 -8.84 -16.65
N LYS A 233 -18.75 -9.50 -17.78
CA LYS A 233 -20.08 -9.74 -18.40
C LYS A 233 -20.64 -11.14 -18.17
N GLU A 234 -19.96 -11.96 -17.38
CA GLU A 234 -20.49 -13.29 -17.05
C GLU A 234 -21.76 -13.18 -16.22
N THR A 235 -22.76 -13.97 -16.60
CA THR A 235 -24.08 -13.97 -15.96
C THR A 235 -24.32 -15.16 -15.05
N GLY A 236 -23.48 -16.19 -15.09
CA GLY A 236 -23.69 -17.45 -14.39
C GLY A 236 -22.56 -17.91 -13.48
N ASN A 237 -21.33 -17.62 -13.78
CA ASN A 237 -20.12 -17.99 -13.01
C ASN A 237 -20.11 -19.42 -12.41
N ALA A 238 -20.80 -20.38 -13.06
CA ALA A 238 -21.02 -21.71 -12.50
C ALA A 238 -19.74 -22.49 -12.18
N PRO A 239 -18.66 -22.45 -13.01
CA PRO A 239 -17.41 -23.12 -12.66
C PRO A 239 -16.74 -22.54 -11.41
N LEU A 240 -16.82 -21.23 -11.21
CA LEU A 240 -16.28 -20.54 -10.04
C LEU A 240 -17.07 -20.93 -8.79
N LYS A 241 -18.41 -20.91 -8.86
CA LYS A 241 -19.27 -21.36 -7.76
C LYS A 241 -18.99 -22.80 -7.37
N GLN A 242 -18.85 -23.69 -8.36
CA GLN A 242 -18.56 -25.11 -8.10
C GLN A 242 -17.22 -25.26 -7.37
N LEU A 243 -16.17 -24.57 -7.83
CA LEU A 243 -14.85 -24.62 -7.20
C LEU A 243 -14.91 -24.13 -5.74
N TYR A 244 -15.58 -23.00 -5.46
CA TYR A 244 -15.75 -22.52 -4.09
C TYR A 244 -16.52 -23.50 -3.22
N THR A 245 -17.55 -24.13 -3.76
CA THR A 245 -18.33 -25.15 -3.04
C THR A 245 -17.46 -26.35 -2.68
N ASP A 246 -16.64 -26.84 -3.61
CA ASP A 246 -15.76 -27.99 -3.40
C ASP A 246 -14.64 -27.65 -2.38
N ILE A 247 -14.06 -26.45 -2.46
CA ILE A 247 -13.07 -25.95 -1.50
C ILE A 247 -13.69 -25.87 -0.10
N ALA A 248 -14.85 -25.21 0.04
CA ALA A 248 -15.54 -25.07 1.31
C ALA A 248 -15.88 -26.44 1.92
N ALA A 249 -16.37 -27.39 1.12
CA ALA A 249 -16.65 -28.74 1.56
C ALA A 249 -15.38 -29.45 2.08
N ALA A 250 -14.25 -29.28 1.41
CA ALA A 250 -12.98 -29.88 1.82
C ALA A 250 -12.45 -29.25 3.12
N ILE A 251 -12.52 -27.92 3.25
CA ILE A 251 -12.17 -27.19 4.49
C ILE A 251 -13.05 -27.69 5.64
N ARG A 252 -14.36 -27.74 5.45
CA ARG A 252 -15.33 -28.10 6.50
C ARG A 252 -15.25 -29.55 6.98
N GLN A 253 -14.50 -30.41 6.27
CA GLN A 253 -14.16 -31.74 6.80
C GLN A 253 -13.20 -31.66 7.99
N VAL A 254 -12.33 -30.67 8.04
CA VAL A 254 -11.22 -30.56 9.00
C VAL A 254 -11.32 -29.32 9.89
N ASP A 255 -11.93 -28.25 9.40
CA ASP A 255 -12.07 -26.96 10.09
C ASP A 255 -13.51 -26.44 10.03
N LYS A 256 -14.14 -26.32 11.21
CA LYS A 256 -15.53 -25.85 11.36
C LYS A 256 -15.65 -24.40 11.78
N ARG A 257 -14.54 -23.74 12.07
CA ARG A 257 -14.52 -22.45 12.79
C ARG A 257 -14.13 -21.26 11.91
N HIS A 258 -13.09 -21.39 11.11
CA HIS A 258 -12.59 -20.25 10.34
C HIS A 258 -13.61 -19.72 9.35
N MET A 259 -13.70 -18.40 9.27
CA MET A 259 -14.48 -17.69 8.27
C MET A 259 -13.86 -17.90 6.88
N LEU A 260 -14.71 -18.09 5.88
CA LEU A 260 -14.31 -18.10 4.48
C LEU A 260 -14.52 -16.72 3.87
N ILE A 261 -13.73 -16.39 2.89
CA ILE A 261 -13.93 -15.22 2.04
C ILE A 261 -13.99 -15.71 0.60
N ILE A 262 -14.97 -15.27 -0.15
CA ILE A 262 -15.09 -15.51 -1.59
C ILE A 262 -15.06 -14.21 -2.35
N GLU A 263 -14.47 -14.23 -3.53
CA GLU A 263 -14.42 -13.11 -4.46
C GLU A 263 -15.31 -13.35 -5.68
N GLY A 264 -15.87 -12.27 -6.21
CA GLY A 264 -16.56 -12.30 -7.48
C GLY A 264 -15.59 -12.51 -8.65
N ASN A 265 -16.10 -12.92 -9.81
CA ASN A 265 -15.36 -12.81 -11.07
C ASN A 265 -15.08 -11.31 -11.38
N CYS A 266 -14.37 -10.98 -12.46
CA CYS A 266 -14.05 -9.58 -12.77
C CYS A 266 -13.30 -8.87 -11.63
N TRP A 267 -12.16 -9.46 -11.23
CA TRP A 267 -11.31 -8.94 -10.15
C TRP A 267 -12.09 -8.69 -8.84
N GLY A 268 -12.87 -9.68 -8.38
CA GLY A 268 -13.63 -9.61 -7.13
C GLY A 268 -14.99 -8.90 -7.24
N ASN A 269 -15.43 -8.43 -8.42
CA ASN A 269 -16.58 -7.52 -8.53
C ASN A 269 -17.86 -8.13 -9.14
N ASN A 270 -17.80 -9.28 -9.82
CA ASN A 270 -18.97 -9.89 -10.45
C ASN A 270 -19.45 -11.14 -9.71
N TYR A 271 -20.52 -10.99 -8.94
CA TYR A 271 -21.15 -12.05 -8.13
C TYR A 271 -22.34 -12.75 -8.80
N GLN A 272 -22.64 -12.47 -10.07
CA GLN A 272 -23.79 -13.08 -10.74
C GLN A 272 -23.67 -14.60 -10.77
N GLY A 273 -24.68 -15.28 -10.24
CA GLY A 273 -24.73 -16.74 -10.16
C GLY A 273 -23.90 -17.40 -9.07
N LEU A 274 -23.08 -16.65 -8.31
CA LEU A 274 -22.32 -17.21 -7.19
C LEU A 274 -23.19 -17.43 -5.95
N LEU A 275 -24.14 -16.54 -5.70
CA LEU A 275 -25.04 -16.61 -4.55
C LEU A 275 -26.37 -17.31 -4.91
N PRO A 276 -27.05 -17.98 -3.96
CA PRO A 276 -26.62 -18.18 -2.57
C PRO A 276 -25.37 -19.09 -2.48
N PHE A 277 -24.57 -18.87 -1.44
CA PHE A 277 -23.47 -19.74 -1.07
C PHE A 277 -23.82 -20.58 0.16
N ALA A 278 -23.45 -21.86 0.17
CA ALA A 278 -23.98 -22.79 1.17
C ALA A 278 -23.33 -22.66 2.56
N ASP A 279 -22.10 -22.14 2.62
CA ASP A 279 -21.41 -21.93 3.89
C ASP A 279 -21.83 -20.60 4.53
N SER A 280 -22.45 -20.68 5.69
CA SER A 280 -22.97 -19.49 6.39
C SER A 280 -21.90 -18.65 7.08
N ASN A 281 -20.69 -19.21 7.28
CA ASN A 281 -19.57 -18.48 7.87
C ASN A 281 -18.66 -17.91 6.76
N THR A 282 -19.26 -17.12 5.86
CA THR A 282 -18.59 -16.60 4.68
C THR A 282 -18.82 -15.10 4.54
N ALA A 283 -17.76 -14.35 4.24
CA ALA A 283 -17.78 -12.96 3.83
C ALA A 283 -17.57 -12.82 2.31
N LEU A 284 -18.05 -11.71 1.75
CA LEU A 284 -17.84 -11.34 0.35
C LEU A 284 -16.72 -10.31 0.26
N SER A 285 -15.68 -10.59 -0.52
CA SER A 285 -14.61 -9.63 -0.80
C SER A 285 -14.86 -8.93 -2.13
N PHE A 286 -14.53 -7.67 -2.19
CA PHE A 286 -14.47 -6.92 -3.45
C PHE A 286 -13.20 -6.09 -3.50
N HIS A 287 -12.74 -5.75 -4.71
CA HIS A 287 -11.55 -4.93 -4.94
C HIS A 287 -11.94 -3.60 -5.56
N LYS A 288 -11.25 -2.53 -5.15
CA LYS A 288 -11.56 -1.16 -5.56
C LYS A 288 -10.28 -0.36 -5.73
N TYR A 289 -10.02 0.13 -6.95
CA TYR A 289 -8.81 0.89 -7.28
C TYR A 289 -9.09 2.19 -8.02
N TRP A 290 -9.74 2.13 -9.18
CA TRP A 290 -9.73 3.17 -10.19
C TRP A 290 -11.11 3.80 -10.44
N ASN A 291 -11.94 3.90 -9.41
CA ASN A 291 -13.28 4.46 -9.51
C ASN A 291 -13.52 5.56 -8.47
N HIS A 292 -14.66 6.23 -8.57
CA HIS A 292 -15.07 7.26 -7.60
C HIS A 292 -15.16 6.71 -6.18
N ASN A 293 -14.93 7.57 -5.18
CA ASN A 293 -15.13 7.27 -3.77
C ASN A 293 -16.45 7.87 -3.26
N ASP A 294 -17.53 7.42 -3.84
CA ASP A 294 -18.90 7.80 -3.51
C ASP A 294 -19.79 6.57 -3.26
N GLU A 295 -20.98 6.80 -2.71
CA GLU A 295 -21.97 5.74 -2.42
C GLU A 295 -22.34 4.93 -3.66
N ALA A 296 -22.39 5.55 -4.83
CA ALA A 296 -22.74 4.87 -6.07
C ALA A 296 -21.70 3.82 -6.47
N SER A 297 -20.43 4.07 -6.16
CA SER A 297 -19.32 3.17 -6.51
C SER A 297 -19.34 1.84 -5.76
N ILE A 298 -19.94 1.80 -4.56
CA ILE A 298 -20.05 0.58 -3.73
C ILE A 298 -21.50 0.07 -3.62
N ALA A 299 -22.48 0.81 -4.17
CA ALA A 299 -23.89 0.45 -4.08
C ALA A 299 -24.23 -0.98 -4.57
N PRO A 300 -23.61 -1.53 -5.63
CA PRO A 300 -23.82 -2.93 -6.01
C PRO A 300 -23.46 -3.92 -4.91
N HIS A 301 -22.34 -3.70 -4.20
CA HIS A 301 -21.87 -4.55 -3.12
C HIS A 301 -22.76 -4.40 -1.86
N LEU A 302 -23.18 -3.18 -1.54
CA LEU A 302 -24.14 -2.95 -0.43
C LEU A 302 -25.46 -3.68 -0.68
N LYS A 303 -25.96 -3.69 -1.91
CA LYS A 303 -27.16 -4.46 -2.28
C LYS A 303 -26.94 -5.98 -2.13
N LEU A 304 -25.78 -6.50 -2.49
CA LEU A 304 -25.44 -7.91 -2.26
C LEU A 304 -25.44 -8.24 -0.77
N ARG A 305 -24.79 -7.42 0.05
CA ARG A 305 -24.77 -7.53 1.51
C ARG A 305 -26.16 -7.61 2.10
N GLU A 306 -27.03 -6.69 1.69
CA GLU A 306 -28.42 -6.62 2.16
C GLU A 306 -29.24 -7.82 1.70
N ALA A 307 -29.19 -8.16 0.41
CA ALA A 307 -29.97 -9.25 -0.19
C ALA A 307 -29.62 -10.63 0.37
N TRP A 308 -28.36 -10.86 0.72
CA TRP A 308 -27.87 -12.17 1.18
C TRP A 308 -27.53 -12.19 2.68
N ASN A 309 -27.65 -11.06 3.36
CA ASN A 309 -27.31 -10.89 4.78
C ASN A 309 -25.91 -11.44 5.11
N MET A 310 -24.90 -11.04 4.33
CA MET A 310 -23.50 -11.47 4.44
C MET A 310 -22.58 -10.26 4.64
N PRO A 311 -21.47 -10.37 5.42
CA PRO A 311 -20.54 -9.27 5.56
C PRO A 311 -19.77 -9.00 4.27
N LEU A 312 -19.36 -7.74 4.08
CA LEU A 312 -18.44 -7.30 3.04
C LEU A 312 -17.06 -7.03 3.63
N TRP A 313 -16.04 -7.22 2.83
CA TRP A 313 -14.68 -6.81 3.09
C TRP A 313 -14.06 -6.23 1.81
N LEU A 314 -13.40 -5.08 1.90
CA LEU A 314 -12.60 -4.55 0.80
C LEU A 314 -11.25 -5.28 0.85
N GLY A 315 -11.17 -6.41 0.18
CA GLY A 315 -10.03 -7.34 0.25
C GLY A 315 -8.77 -6.78 -0.35
N GLU A 316 -8.91 -5.85 -1.31
CA GLU A 316 -7.77 -5.18 -1.92
C GLU A 316 -8.13 -3.80 -2.43
N SER A 317 -7.24 -2.83 -2.15
CA SER A 317 -7.34 -1.45 -2.61
C SER A 317 -5.99 -0.78 -2.49
N GLY A 318 -5.77 0.35 -3.17
CA GLY A 318 -4.51 1.07 -3.07
C GLY A 318 -4.08 1.75 -4.36
N GLU A 319 -2.77 1.91 -4.52
CA GLU A 319 -2.09 2.35 -5.74
C GLU A 319 -2.63 3.66 -6.35
N ASN A 320 -2.99 4.60 -5.48
CA ASN A 320 -3.58 5.87 -5.85
C ASN A 320 -2.97 7.01 -5.03
N SER A 321 -3.56 8.22 -5.06
CA SER A 321 -3.14 9.35 -4.26
C SER A 321 -3.63 9.27 -2.80
N ASN A 322 -3.00 10.02 -1.91
CA ASN A 322 -3.40 10.12 -0.50
C ASN A 322 -4.85 10.56 -0.33
N ARG A 323 -5.31 11.49 -1.18
CA ARG A 323 -6.71 11.91 -1.19
C ARG A 323 -7.64 10.75 -1.49
N TRP A 324 -7.31 9.97 -2.51
CA TRP A 324 -8.11 8.80 -2.87
C TRP A 324 -8.13 7.76 -1.74
N PHE A 325 -6.99 7.51 -1.08
CA PHE A 325 -6.89 6.58 0.06
C PHE A 325 -7.81 6.99 1.20
N ARG A 326 -7.70 8.24 1.64
CA ARG A 326 -8.56 8.79 2.69
C ARG A 326 -10.04 8.64 2.36
N ASP A 327 -10.42 9.00 1.15
CA ASP A 327 -11.83 9.02 0.72
C ASP A 327 -12.37 7.58 0.56
N ALA A 328 -11.57 6.64 0.06
CA ALA A 328 -11.95 5.23 -0.09
C ALA A 328 -12.16 4.57 1.28
N ILE A 329 -11.22 4.77 2.22
CA ILE A 329 -11.33 4.20 3.57
C ILE A 329 -12.49 4.83 4.33
N GLY A 330 -12.63 6.16 4.30
CA GLY A 330 -13.77 6.85 4.93
C GLY A 330 -15.12 6.35 4.40
N LEU A 331 -15.22 6.06 3.10
CA LEU A 331 -16.42 5.50 2.50
C LEU A 331 -16.73 4.10 3.04
N VAL A 332 -15.77 3.18 3.02
CA VAL A 332 -16.05 1.78 3.41
C VAL A 332 -16.25 1.65 4.92
N GLU A 333 -15.50 2.36 5.75
CA GLU A 333 -15.65 2.33 7.21
C GLU A 333 -16.98 2.93 7.68
N LYS A 334 -17.53 3.93 6.97
CA LYS A 334 -18.89 4.44 7.19
C LYS A 334 -19.96 3.33 7.12
N HIS A 335 -19.67 2.27 6.39
CA HIS A 335 -20.56 1.12 6.20
C HIS A 335 -20.13 -0.11 7.01
N ASP A 336 -19.27 0.02 8.02
CA ASP A 336 -18.71 -1.09 8.80
C ASP A 336 -17.99 -2.14 7.91
N ILE A 337 -17.35 -1.72 6.84
CA ILE A 337 -16.59 -2.59 5.93
C ILE A 337 -15.10 -2.42 6.22
N GLY A 338 -14.45 -3.50 6.66
CA GLY A 338 -13.00 -3.57 6.80
C GLY A 338 -12.29 -3.59 5.45
N TRP A 339 -10.97 -3.39 5.46
CA TRP A 339 -10.18 -3.23 4.25
C TRP A 339 -8.76 -3.79 4.40
N ALA A 340 -8.14 -4.15 3.28
CA ALA A 340 -6.71 -4.40 3.16
C ALA A 340 -6.15 -3.58 1.99
N PHE A 341 -5.12 -2.78 2.26
CA PHE A 341 -4.44 -1.98 1.24
C PHE A 341 -3.33 -2.76 0.55
N TRP A 342 -2.97 -2.36 -0.66
CA TRP A 342 -2.01 -3.00 -1.52
C TRP A 342 -1.03 -2.00 -2.15
N PRO A 343 0.28 -2.32 -2.21
CA PRO A 343 1.01 -3.25 -1.35
C PRO A 343 1.74 -2.51 -0.21
N LEU A 344 2.34 -3.25 0.73
CA LEU A 344 3.17 -2.66 1.79
C LEU A 344 4.40 -1.94 1.21
N LYS A 345 5.07 -2.53 0.22
CA LYS A 345 6.29 -2.00 -0.40
C LYS A 345 6.42 -2.39 -1.87
N LYS A 346 7.00 -1.49 -2.66
CA LYS A 346 7.39 -1.70 -4.06
C LYS A 346 8.41 -0.66 -4.51
N ILE A 347 8.95 -0.79 -5.70
CA ILE A 347 9.71 0.29 -6.36
C ILE A 347 8.69 1.30 -6.91
N GLY A 348 8.41 2.35 -6.14
CA GLY A 348 7.40 3.37 -6.42
C GLY A 348 6.89 4.01 -5.13
N PHE A 349 6.30 5.20 -5.23
CA PHE A 349 6.11 6.15 -4.12
C PHE A 349 4.72 6.14 -3.46
N ASN A 350 3.71 5.47 -4.02
CA ASN A 350 2.33 5.48 -3.55
C ASN A 350 1.97 4.30 -2.62
N ASN A 351 2.89 3.92 -1.79
CA ASN A 351 2.79 2.85 -0.78
C ASN A 351 3.61 3.22 0.46
N PRO A 352 3.43 2.58 1.60
CA PRO A 352 4.12 2.94 2.84
C PRO A 352 5.66 2.92 2.74
N TYR A 353 6.22 1.95 2.02
CA TYR A 353 7.66 1.83 1.84
C TYR A 353 8.02 1.80 0.35
N GLU A 354 8.78 2.80 -0.09
CA GLU A 354 9.38 2.83 -1.42
C GLU A 354 10.74 2.14 -1.38
N ILE A 355 10.88 1.08 -2.16
CA ILE A 355 12.16 0.41 -2.36
C ILE A 355 13.02 1.29 -3.27
N ALA A 356 14.16 1.77 -2.76
CA ALA A 356 15.19 2.44 -3.54
C ALA A 356 16.19 1.39 -4.04
N PRO A 357 16.08 0.91 -5.28
CA PRO A 357 16.94 -0.17 -5.76
C PRO A 357 18.37 0.34 -5.99
N ASN A 358 19.35 -0.55 -5.82
CA ASN A 358 20.74 -0.24 -6.08
C ASN A 358 20.99 0.17 -7.55
N PRO A 359 22.10 0.88 -7.88
CA PRO A 359 22.36 1.42 -9.22
C PRO A 359 22.48 0.37 -10.34
N GLY A 360 22.64 -0.91 -10.00
CA GLY A 360 22.64 -2.02 -10.96
C GLY A 360 21.25 -2.37 -11.47
N TRP A 361 20.21 -2.16 -10.65
CA TRP A 361 18.84 -2.55 -10.98
C TRP A 361 18.31 -1.89 -12.27
N PRO A 362 18.40 -0.57 -12.47
CA PRO A 362 17.99 0.06 -13.71
C PRO A 362 18.70 -0.51 -14.95
N LYS A 363 19.95 -0.98 -14.83
CA LYS A 363 20.67 -1.61 -15.93
C LYS A 363 20.08 -2.98 -16.28
N LEU A 364 19.70 -3.79 -15.28
CA LEU A 364 18.99 -5.05 -15.50
C LEU A 364 17.65 -4.81 -16.16
N VAL A 365 16.86 -3.86 -15.67
CA VAL A 365 15.56 -3.48 -16.28
C VAL A 365 15.76 -3.03 -17.74
N ALA A 366 16.76 -2.18 -18.00
CA ALA A 366 17.07 -1.73 -19.36
C ALA A 366 17.42 -2.91 -20.29
N TYR A 367 18.22 -3.86 -19.84
CA TYR A 367 18.53 -5.06 -20.61
C TYR A 367 17.28 -5.89 -20.89
N TRP A 368 16.50 -6.22 -19.86
CA TRP A 368 15.28 -7.05 -20.00
C TRP A 368 14.16 -6.39 -20.85
N THR A 369 14.19 -5.07 -20.94
CA THR A 369 13.24 -4.31 -21.80
C THR A 369 13.83 -3.94 -23.17
N GLY A 370 15.01 -4.49 -23.53
CA GLY A 370 15.65 -4.26 -24.81
C GLY A 370 16.25 -2.87 -25.02
N LYS A 371 16.46 -2.12 -23.93
CA LYS A 371 16.98 -0.72 -23.94
C LYS A 371 18.43 -0.61 -23.49
N GLY A 372 19.08 -1.72 -23.12
CA GLY A 372 20.44 -1.72 -22.62
C GLY A 372 21.21 -2.99 -22.98
N PRO A 373 22.55 -2.99 -22.86
CA PRO A 373 23.38 -4.15 -23.13
C PRO A 373 23.18 -5.23 -22.06
N ARG A 374 23.48 -6.49 -22.44
CA ARG A 374 23.49 -7.62 -21.49
C ARG A 374 24.58 -7.40 -20.44
N PRO A 375 24.25 -7.39 -19.14
CA PRO A 375 25.26 -7.33 -18.08
C PRO A 375 26.03 -8.65 -17.99
N SER A 376 27.18 -8.64 -17.34
CA SER A 376 27.86 -9.89 -16.97
C SER A 376 27.07 -10.64 -15.90
N ALA A 377 27.26 -11.96 -15.82
CA ALA A 377 26.58 -12.79 -14.82
C ALA A 377 26.93 -12.36 -13.37
N ASP A 378 28.17 -11.93 -13.14
CA ASP A 378 28.60 -11.50 -11.80
C ASP A 378 28.00 -10.14 -11.42
N GLU A 379 27.91 -9.18 -12.34
CA GLU A 379 27.24 -7.90 -12.10
C GLU A 379 25.74 -8.11 -11.86
N ALA A 380 25.08 -8.95 -12.65
CA ALA A 380 23.68 -9.29 -12.48
C ALA A 380 23.43 -9.96 -11.12
N TYR A 381 24.26 -10.93 -10.76
CA TYR A 381 24.15 -11.63 -9.47
C TYR A 381 24.37 -10.67 -8.29
N ALA A 382 25.40 -9.83 -8.32
CA ALA A 382 25.66 -8.85 -7.27
C ALA A 382 24.46 -7.88 -7.10
N THR A 383 23.93 -7.36 -8.22
CA THR A 383 22.76 -6.48 -8.23
C THR A 383 21.52 -7.15 -7.61
N LEU A 384 21.22 -8.38 -8.03
CA LEU A 384 20.07 -9.15 -7.54
C LEU A 384 20.21 -9.47 -6.05
N MET A 385 21.39 -9.88 -5.61
CA MET A 385 21.61 -10.20 -4.19
C MET A 385 21.61 -8.95 -3.30
N GLN A 386 22.10 -7.81 -3.80
CA GLN A 386 21.97 -6.52 -3.12
C GLN A 386 20.50 -6.15 -2.95
N LEU A 387 19.70 -6.26 -4.01
CA LEU A 387 18.26 -6.02 -3.94
C LEU A 387 17.60 -6.92 -2.90
N ALA A 388 17.83 -8.25 -2.98
CA ALA A 388 17.16 -9.24 -2.14
C ALA A 388 17.63 -9.28 -0.68
N ARG A 389 18.86 -8.85 -0.37
CA ARG A 389 19.42 -8.91 0.97
C ARG A 389 19.43 -7.58 1.70
N HIS A 390 19.38 -6.47 0.96
CA HIS A 390 19.55 -5.14 1.51
C HIS A 390 18.41 -4.20 1.10
N ASP A 391 18.26 -3.90 -0.19
CA ASP A 391 17.40 -2.81 -0.65
C ASP A 391 15.91 -3.03 -0.30
N ILE A 392 15.48 -4.30 -0.28
CA ILE A 392 14.08 -4.69 0.00
C ILE A 392 13.68 -4.57 1.48
N ARG A 393 14.64 -4.44 2.40
CA ARG A 393 14.37 -4.33 3.84
C ARG A 393 13.85 -2.94 4.17
N HIS A 394 12.79 -2.86 4.99
CA HIS A 394 12.14 -1.59 5.30
C HIS A 394 13.07 -0.53 5.90
N GLU A 395 14.09 -0.94 6.68
CA GLU A 395 15.08 0.00 7.23
C GLU A 395 15.96 0.70 6.19
N ASN A 396 15.95 0.20 4.94
CA ASN A 396 16.65 0.78 3.79
C ASN A 396 15.68 1.41 2.77
N ASN A 397 14.37 1.37 3.05
CA ASN A 397 13.35 1.95 2.19
C ASN A 397 13.04 3.39 2.61
N LEU A 398 12.57 4.18 1.66
CA LEU A 398 11.99 5.46 1.97
C LEU A 398 10.59 5.24 2.58
N PHE A 399 10.38 5.75 3.79
CA PHE A 399 9.09 5.68 4.46
C PHE A 399 8.20 6.86 4.10
N HIS A 400 7.04 6.58 3.53
CA HIS A 400 6.03 7.57 3.19
C HIS A 400 5.01 7.72 4.33
N GLN A 401 5.36 8.55 5.31
CA GLN A 401 4.50 8.82 6.47
C GLN A 401 3.15 9.40 6.06
N ASP A 402 3.11 10.22 5.02
CA ASP A 402 1.91 10.84 4.46
C ASP A 402 0.92 9.81 3.91
N VAL A 403 1.42 8.72 3.30
CA VAL A 403 0.60 7.58 2.84
C VAL A 403 -0.08 6.88 4.01
N VAL A 404 0.68 6.55 5.05
CA VAL A 404 0.14 5.89 6.25
C VAL A 404 -0.85 6.81 6.97
N ASP A 405 -0.55 8.09 7.07
CA ASP A 405 -1.42 9.09 7.68
C ASP A 405 -2.75 9.24 6.91
N ALA A 406 -2.68 9.24 5.57
CA ALA A 406 -3.86 9.30 4.71
C ALA A 406 -4.79 8.08 4.86
N MET A 407 -4.23 6.90 5.13
CA MET A 407 -5.01 5.68 5.34
C MET A 407 -5.63 5.59 6.73
N LEU A 408 -4.91 5.96 7.77
CA LEU A 408 -5.29 5.58 9.14
C LEU A 408 -5.80 6.74 9.98
N ARG A 409 -5.25 7.95 9.82
CA ARG A 409 -5.67 9.12 10.60
C ARG A 409 -6.65 10.02 9.86
N GLN A 410 -6.32 10.42 8.66
CA GLN A 410 -7.09 11.44 7.93
C GLN A 410 -8.56 11.08 7.66
N PRO A 411 -8.98 9.79 7.54
CA PRO A 411 -10.39 9.45 7.46
C PRO A 411 -11.20 9.85 8.71
N HIS A 412 -10.54 9.95 9.88
CA HIS A 412 -11.17 10.22 11.17
C HIS A 412 -10.78 11.58 11.77
N ASP A 413 -9.58 12.08 11.48
CA ASP A 413 -9.03 13.33 11.97
C ASP A 413 -8.31 14.08 10.83
N PRO A 414 -8.98 15.02 10.17
CA PRO A 414 -8.38 15.80 9.08
C PRO A 414 -7.43 16.89 9.55
N SER A 415 -7.20 17.04 10.85
CA SER A 415 -6.29 18.08 11.36
C SER A 415 -4.88 17.92 10.79
N PRO A 416 -4.17 19.03 10.47
CA PRO A 416 -2.83 18.95 9.94
C PRO A 416 -1.82 18.61 11.04
N ARG A 417 -0.73 17.94 10.68
CA ARG A 417 0.38 17.58 11.59
C ARG A 417 1.72 17.93 10.97
N PRO A 418 2.72 18.31 11.79
CA PRO A 418 4.07 18.51 11.27
C PRO A 418 4.59 17.27 10.55
N SER A 419 5.20 17.44 9.37
CA SER A 419 5.89 16.36 8.66
C SER A 419 7.28 16.09 9.24
N ALA A 420 7.91 17.15 9.75
CA ALA A 420 9.23 17.14 10.35
C ALA A 420 9.27 18.07 11.57
N PRO A 421 10.21 17.90 12.51
CA PRO A 421 10.42 18.83 13.61
C PRO A 421 11.12 20.08 13.10
N LEU A 422 10.34 21.09 12.68
CA LEU A 422 10.89 22.37 12.20
C LEU A 422 11.24 23.27 13.39
N GLN A 423 12.54 23.35 13.70
CA GLN A 423 13.05 24.09 14.86
C GLN A 423 13.63 25.46 14.45
N ILE A 424 13.21 26.52 15.11
CA ILE A 424 13.80 27.87 14.99
C ILE A 424 14.36 28.26 16.35
N THR A 425 15.66 28.39 16.44
CA THR A 425 16.35 28.77 17.67
C THR A 425 16.55 30.27 17.74
N THR A 426 17.09 30.80 18.85
CA THR A 426 17.50 32.18 18.99
C THR A 426 18.57 32.61 17.97
N GLU A 427 19.31 31.67 17.40
CA GLU A 427 20.28 31.90 16.31
C GLU A 427 19.67 31.78 14.90
N GLY A 428 18.35 31.48 14.83
CA GLY A 428 17.63 31.24 13.58
C GLY A 428 17.44 29.77 13.26
N GLY A 429 17.02 29.49 12.02
CA GLY A 429 16.79 28.14 11.53
C GLY A 429 16.43 28.14 10.06
N ALA A 430 16.41 26.97 9.44
CA ALA A 430 15.97 26.79 8.06
C ALA A 430 15.33 25.43 7.88
N PHE A 431 14.42 25.33 6.91
CA PHE A 431 13.80 24.08 6.52
C PHE A 431 13.54 24.06 5.01
N ASP A 432 13.34 22.87 4.46
CA ASP A 432 13.03 22.70 3.06
C ASP A 432 11.54 22.93 2.80
N ALA A 433 11.21 23.56 1.67
CA ALA A 433 9.83 23.85 1.31
C ALA A 433 8.95 22.60 1.20
N VAL A 434 9.54 21.43 0.98
CA VAL A 434 8.85 20.13 0.91
C VAL A 434 8.41 19.59 2.28
N ASP A 435 8.84 20.22 3.38
CA ASP A 435 8.52 19.79 4.76
C ASP A 435 7.22 20.41 5.30
N TYR A 436 6.28 20.78 4.41
CA TYR A 436 4.96 21.26 4.81
C TYR A 436 4.19 20.19 5.58
N ASP A 437 3.22 20.63 6.39
CA ASP A 437 2.41 19.76 7.25
C ASP A 437 1.73 18.63 6.46
N ILE A 438 1.54 17.48 7.09
CA ILE A 438 0.76 16.35 6.58
C ILE A 438 -0.71 16.56 6.90
N GLY A 439 -1.58 16.42 5.92
CA GLY A 439 -3.02 16.56 6.06
C GLY A 439 -3.72 16.71 4.71
N PRO A 440 -5.07 16.83 4.72
CA PRO A 440 -5.83 16.99 3.49
C PRO A 440 -5.57 18.29 2.75
N ALA A 441 -5.80 18.28 1.44
CA ALA A 441 -5.90 19.49 0.63
C ALA A 441 -6.98 20.43 1.20
N GLY A 442 -6.69 21.73 1.23
CA GLY A 442 -7.51 22.77 1.86
C GLY A 442 -7.31 22.91 3.37
N VAL A 443 -6.51 22.05 4.01
CA VAL A 443 -6.21 22.07 5.45
C VAL A 443 -4.71 22.19 5.72
N ALA A 444 -3.89 21.34 5.11
CA ALA A 444 -2.42 21.37 5.24
C ALA A 444 -1.75 22.09 4.06
N TYR A 445 -2.37 22.05 2.91
CA TYR A 445 -1.91 22.71 1.69
C TYR A 445 -3.10 22.98 0.76
N HIS A 446 -2.87 23.76 -0.27
CA HIS A 446 -3.75 23.89 -1.41
C HIS A 446 -2.91 23.92 -2.68
N ASP A 447 -3.22 23.02 -3.59
CA ASP A 447 -2.65 22.94 -4.92
C ASP A 447 -3.78 22.97 -5.96
N SER A 448 -3.55 23.62 -7.08
CA SER A 448 -4.57 23.77 -8.15
C SER A 448 -4.88 22.46 -8.84
N ASP A 449 -3.95 21.49 -8.80
CA ASP A 449 -4.07 20.14 -9.33
C ASP A 449 -3.78 19.08 -8.24
N ASP A 450 -4.44 19.18 -7.13
CA ASP A 450 -4.23 18.54 -5.83
C ASP A 450 -4.21 16.99 -5.81
N ALA A 451 -3.65 16.35 -6.83
CA ALA A 451 -3.65 14.90 -7.07
C ALA A 451 -5.06 14.30 -6.98
N ASN A 452 -6.06 15.10 -7.32
CA ASN A 452 -7.45 14.68 -7.30
C ASN A 452 -7.71 13.78 -8.50
N TYR A 453 -7.70 12.48 -8.26
CA TYR A 453 -7.82 11.49 -9.29
C TYR A 453 -9.05 11.74 -10.18
N HIS A 454 -8.87 11.84 -11.49
CA HIS A 454 -9.92 12.24 -12.43
C HIS A 454 -11.15 11.33 -12.39
N VAL A 455 -10.97 10.03 -12.12
CA VAL A 455 -12.08 9.09 -11.95
C VAL A 455 -12.89 9.41 -10.71
N SER A 456 -12.23 9.77 -9.59
CA SER A 456 -12.90 10.17 -8.35
C SER A 456 -13.67 11.47 -8.47
N THR A 457 -13.28 12.36 -9.37
CA THR A 457 -13.87 13.70 -9.50
C THR A 457 -14.68 13.87 -10.78
N GLY A 458 -14.65 12.89 -11.68
CA GLY A 458 -15.24 13.00 -13.01
C GLY A 458 -14.56 14.04 -13.91
N LYS A 459 -13.33 14.45 -13.58
CA LYS A 459 -12.52 15.42 -14.33
C LYS A 459 -11.21 14.80 -14.75
N ALA A 460 -10.71 15.19 -15.93
CA ALA A 460 -9.37 14.82 -16.36
C ALA A 460 -8.34 15.67 -15.58
N ARG A 461 -7.89 15.15 -14.46
CA ARG A 461 -6.86 15.75 -13.62
C ARG A 461 -5.71 14.78 -13.41
N SER A 462 -4.55 15.29 -13.03
CA SER A 462 -3.45 14.45 -12.59
C SER A 462 -3.85 13.67 -11.33
N GLN A 463 -3.54 12.40 -11.31
CA GLN A 463 -3.73 11.52 -10.15
C GLN A 463 -2.52 11.53 -9.21
N TRP A 464 -1.45 12.22 -9.63
CA TRP A 464 -0.18 12.32 -8.92
C TRP A 464 0.31 13.76 -8.98
N ASN A 465 1.18 14.15 -8.05
CA ASN A 465 1.99 15.34 -8.26
C ASN A 465 2.96 15.14 -9.45
N ASN A 466 3.42 16.22 -10.07
CA ASN A 466 4.22 16.14 -11.29
C ASN A 466 5.56 15.41 -11.11
N GLY A 467 6.17 15.51 -9.93
CA GLY A 467 7.46 14.88 -9.66
C GLY A 467 7.40 13.40 -9.32
N ARG A 468 6.25 12.90 -8.88
CA ARG A 468 6.06 11.53 -8.37
C ARG A 468 7.13 11.12 -7.37
N THR A 469 7.45 12.00 -6.45
CA THR A 469 8.53 11.79 -5.48
C THR A 469 8.19 12.43 -4.14
N TRP A 470 8.72 11.88 -3.06
CA TRP A 470 8.66 12.36 -1.68
C TRP A 470 7.29 12.29 -1.02
N ARG A 471 6.25 12.86 -1.62
CA ARG A 471 4.86 12.91 -1.10
C ARG A 471 3.89 12.35 -2.12
N ASN A 472 2.88 11.64 -1.65
CA ASN A 472 1.81 11.09 -2.48
C ASN A 472 0.54 11.97 -2.47
N ASP A 473 0.72 13.25 -2.23
CA ASP A 473 -0.33 14.27 -2.27
C ASP A 473 -0.21 15.20 -3.49
N GLY A 474 -0.94 16.34 -3.51
CA GLY A 474 -1.06 17.16 -4.69
C GLY A 474 0.09 18.12 -4.94
N VAL A 475 0.84 18.51 -3.92
CA VAL A 475 1.91 19.49 -4.08
C VAL A 475 3.00 18.96 -4.99
N ASP A 476 3.32 19.69 -6.04
CA ASP A 476 4.32 19.31 -7.02
C ASP A 476 5.73 19.38 -6.44
N ILE A 477 6.41 18.25 -6.36
CA ILE A 477 7.77 18.14 -5.83
C ILE A 477 8.70 17.58 -6.90
N ALA A 478 9.85 18.19 -7.07
CA ALA A 478 10.87 17.74 -7.99
C ALA A 478 12.23 17.55 -7.29
N ARG A 479 13.10 16.82 -7.95
CA ARG A 479 14.46 16.53 -7.50
C ARG A 479 15.46 17.25 -8.39
N ALA A 480 16.38 17.98 -7.78
CA ALA A 480 17.48 18.64 -8.49
C ALA A 480 18.60 17.64 -8.85
N ALA A 481 19.56 18.09 -9.66
CA ALA A 481 20.69 17.24 -10.07
C ALA A 481 21.61 16.83 -8.89
N ASP A 482 21.58 17.58 -7.80
CA ASP A 482 22.29 17.29 -6.55
C ASP A 482 21.45 16.46 -5.56
N GLU A 483 20.36 15.88 -6.03
CA GLU A 483 19.39 15.07 -5.28
C GLU A 483 18.55 15.87 -4.25
N SER A 484 18.75 17.18 -4.09
CA SER A 484 17.92 17.99 -3.21
C SER A 484 16.49 18.13 -3.75
N LEU A 485 15.53 18.17 -2.84
CA LEU A 485 14.11 18.32 -3.18
C LEU A 485 13.71 19.79 -3.19
N TYR A 486 12.69 20.12 -3.99
CA TYR A 486 12.07 21.42 -4.00
C TYR A 486 10.61 21.34 -4.46
N VAL A 487 9.79 22.28 -4.01
CA VAL A 487 8.42 22.45 -4.54
C VAL A 487 8.55 23.09 -5.92
N SER A 488 7.97 22.45 -6.93
CA SER A 488 7.91 22.91 -8.33
C SER A 488 6.50 23.34 -8.70
N ASP A 489 6.34 24.00 -9.83
CA ASP A 489 5.03 24.38 -10.39
C ASP A 489 4.09 25.09 -9.39
N PHE A 490 4.64 25.79 -8.41
CA PHE A 490 3.87 26.51 -7.39
C PHE A 490 3.23 27.75 -8.01
N LYS A 491 1.90 27.74 -8.10
CA LYS A 491 1.10 28.68 -8.91
C LYS A 491 0.34 29.70 -8.06
N PRO A 492 -0.21 30.75 -8.69
CA PRO A 492 -1.05 31.72 -7.99
C PRO A 492 -2.27 31.07 -7.31
N GLY A 493 -2.46 31.39 -6.03
CA GLY A 493 -3.54 30.83 -5.20
C GLY A 493 -3.15 29.60 -4.40
N GLU A 494 -2.04 28.97 -4.70
CA GLU A 494 -1.54 27.83 -3.94
C GLU A 494 -0.88 28.25 -2.64
N TRP A 495 -0.90 27.36 -1.65
CA TRP A 495 -0.28 27.59 -0.35
C TRP A 495 0.08 26.29 0.36
N MET A 496 1.08 26.38 1.23
CA MET A 496 1.54 25.30 2.11
C MET A 496 1.61 25.80 3.55
N ARG A 497 1.27 24.94 4.49
CA ARG A 497 1.28 25.18 5.92
C ARG A 497 2.48 24.48 6.57
N TYR A 498 3.11 25.16 7.54
CA TYR A 498 4.22 24.61 8.31
C TYR A 498 4.00 24.86 9.81
N SER A 499 4.07 23.81 10.60
CA SER A 499 4.06 23.88 12.06
C SER A 499 5.50 24.01 12.55
N LEU A 500 5.84 25.17 13.15
CA LEU A 500 7.18 25.50 13.61
C LEU A 500 7.24 25.44 15.13
N ALA A 501 8.37 25.03 15.70
CA ALA A 501 8.70 25.17 17.11
C ALA A 501 9.84 26.21 17.25
N ALA A 502 9.56 27.33 17.93
CA ALA A 502 10.57 28.36 18.20
C ALA A 502 11.06 28.28 19.64
N GLU A 503 12.37 28.28 19.82
CA GLU A 503 13.03 28.39 21.13
C GLU A 503 13.29 29.83 21.46
N GLY A 504 12.47 30.40 22.36
CA GLY A 504 12.49 31.82 22.71
C GLY A 504 11.88 32.67 21.59
N GLY A 505 10.75 33.32 21.83
CA GLY A 505 10.11 34.21 20.85
C GLY A 505 11.03 35.36 20.42
N GLY A 506 10.76 35.98 19.26
CA GLY A 506 11.58 37.07 18.75
C GLY A 506 11.17 37.55 17.37
N ARG A 507 11.92 38.52 16.87
CA ARG A 507 11.77 39.03 15.51
C ARG A 507 12.81 38.39 14.61
N TYR A 508 12.38 37.99 13.42
CA TYR A 508 13.23 37.31 12.44
C TYR A 508 13.01 37.87 11.05
N THR A 509 14.10 38.08 10.32
CA THR A 509 14.06 38.27 8.88
C THR A 509 13.87 36.93 8.21
N ILE A 510 12.92 36.84 7.29
CA ILE A 510 12.66 35.61 6.53
C ILE A 510 13.33 35.70 5.15
N GLU A 511 14.13 34.72 4.81
CA GLU A 511 14.72 34.52 3.49
C GLU A 511 14.10 33.29 2.83
N VAL A 512 13.66 33.44 1.57
CA VAL A 512 13.11 32.33 0.78
C VAL A 512 14.01 32.12 -0.43
N GLU A 513 14.43 30.86 -0.65
CA GLU A 513 15.16 30.50 -1.86
C GLU A 513 14.15 30.03 -2.91
N ALA A 514 13.99 30.85 -3.96
CA ALA A 514 13.00 30.63 -5.01
C ALA A 514 13.56 30.93 -6.41
N LYS A 515 12.93 30.38 -7.44
CA LYS A 515 13.09 30.75 -8.85
C LYS A 515 11.70 30.90 -9.46
N ALA A 516 11.52 31.87 -10.34
CA ALA A 516 10.23 32.16 -10.94
C ALA A 516 10.31 32.10 -12.47
N ASP A 517 9.38 31.41 -13.09
CA ASP A 517 9.23 31.43 -14.55
C ASP A 517 8.64 32.78 -15.00
N LYS A 518 7.77 33.35 -14.15
CA LYS A 518 7.23 34.71 -14.30
C LYS A 518 7.38 35.48 -13.00
N ALA A 519 7.69 36.76 -13.09
CA ALA A 519 7.74 37.64 -11.91
C ALA A 519 6.39 37.59 -11.17
N GLY A 520 6.43 37.49 -9.84
CA GLY A 520 5.22 37.39 -9.03
C GLY A 520 5.52 37.61 -7.54
N THR A 521 4.50 37.42 -6.71
CA THR A 521 4.59 37.70 -5.28
C THR A 521 4.27 36.43 -4.46
N LEU A 522 5.21 36.06 -3.59
CA LEU A 522 4.98 35.12 -2.50
C LEU A 522 4.45 35.82 -1.28
N THR A 523 3.67 35.15 -0.47
CA THR A 523 3.14 35.65 0.81
C THR A 523 3.55 34.73 1.95
N VAL A 524 3.89 35.29 3.10
CA VAL A 524 4.20 34.57 4.33
C VAL A 524 3.36 35.13 5.46
N ALA A 525 2.47 34.31 6.02
CA ALA A 525 1.68 34.64 7.19
C ALA A 525 2.15 33.82 8.39
N ILE A 526 2.37 34.46 9.53
CA ILE A 526 2.74 33.81 10.80
C ILE A 526 1.56 33.97 11.77
N ASN A 527 1.13 32.88 12.38
CA ASN A 527 0.08 32.82 13.40
C ASN A 527 -1.21 33.59 13.03
N GLY A 528 -1.58 33.54 11.74
CA GLY A 528 -2.75 34.26 11.23
C GLY A 528 -2.61 35.78 11.13
N ALA A 529 -1.42 36.32 11.32
CA ALA A 529 -1.16 37.75 11.11
C ALA A 529 -1.30 38.11 9.62
N ARG A 530 -1.38 39.45 9.35
CA ARG A 530 -1.40 39.95 7.98
C ARG A 530 -0.19 39.44 7.21
N PRO A 531 -0.37 38.84 6.02
CA PRO A 531 0.72 38.30 5.24
C PRO A 531 1.77 39.35 4.89
N LEU A 532 3.03 38.99 5.08
CA LEU A 532 4.19 39.67 4.52
C LEU A 532 4.32 39.27 3.05
N THR A 533 4.83 40.17 2.22
CA THR A 533 4.99 39.94 0.77
C THR A 533 6.45 39.89 0.37
N LEU A 534 6.74 39.05 -0.62
CA LEU A 534 8.06 38.90 -1.23
C LEU A 534 7.93 38.91 -2.75
N ASP A 535 8.44 39.96 -3.40
CA ASP A 535 8.46 40.00 -4.84
C ASP A 535 9.62 39.15 -5.40
N VAL A 536 9.28 38.20 -6.27
CA VAL A 536 10.23 37.29 -6.91
C VAL A 536 10.34 37.69 -8.39
N PRO A 537 11.50 38.18 -8.85
CA PRO A 537 11.69 38.54 -10.24
C PRO A 537 11.83 37.29 -11.11
N ALA A 538 11.35 37.36 -12.34
CA ALA A 538 11.51 36.28 -13.31
C ALA A 538 12.98 35.91 -13.53
N GLY A 539 13.24 34.59 -13.73
CA GLY A 539 14.56 34.06 -14.05
C GLY A 539 14.74 32.62 -13.61
N ALA A 540 15.38 31.82 -14.44
CA ALA A 540 15.55 30.37 -14.24
C ALA A 540 16.52 29.98 -13.10
N GLY A 541 17.27 30.92 -12.54
CA GLY A 541 18.23 30.66 -11.45
C GLY A 541 17.63 30.80 -10.08
N TRP A 542 18.07 29.96 -9.14
CA TRP A 542 17.74 30.06 -7.73
C TRP A 542 18.26 31.37 -7.14
N ARG A 543 17.42 32.05 -6.34
CA ARG A 543 17.74 33.32 -5.68
C ARG A 543 17.28 33.26 -4.24
N LYS A 544 18.14 33.74 -3.32
CA LYS A 544 17.80 33.99 -1.92
C LYS A 544 17.26 35.40 -1.80
N LEU A 545 16.02 35.51 -1.43
CA LEU A 545 15.25 36.73 -1.40
C LEU A 545 14.75 36.98 0.02
N ARG A 546 14.94 38.19 0.54
CA ARG A 546 14.55 38.60 1.91
C ARG A 546 13.26 39.38 1.92
N ILE A 547 12.38 39.02 2.85
CA ILE A 547 11.19 39.79 3.15
C ILE A 547 11.61 41.09 3.85
N ALA A 548 11.14 42.22 3.36
CA ALA A 548 11.57 43.54 3.84
C ALA A 548 11.19 43.82 5.30
N ALA A 549 10.06 43.29 5.78
CA ALA A 549 9.61 43.44 7.15
C ALA A 549 9.87 42.18 7.97
N PRO A 550 10.38 42.28 9.21
CA PRO A 550 10.60 41.12 10.05
C PRO A 550 9.28 40.51 10.52
N ALA A 551 9.29 39.17 10.65
CA ALA A 551 8.21 38.39 11.25
C ALA A 551 8.44 38.21 12.76
N THR A 552 7.37 38.10 13.54
CA THR A 552 7.44 37.79 14.97
C THR A 552 7.04 36.32 15.21
N LEU A 553 7.93 35.55 15.83
CA LEU A 553 7.61 34.22 16.37
C LEU A 553 7.33 34.32 17.87
N LEU A 554 6.38 33.55 18.34
CA LEU A 554 6.13 33.30 19.75
C LEU A 554 7.09 32.20 20.25
N ASP A 555 7.39 32.21 21.54
CA ASP A 555 8.05 31.04 22.14
C ASP A 555 7.16 29.79 22.05
N GLY A 556 7.71 28.65 21.65
CA GLY A 556 6.97 27.41 21.40
C GLY A 556 6.37 27.35 20.01
N ASN A 557 5.11 26.91 19.91
CA ASN A 557 4.47 26.56 18.64
C ASN A 557 4.06 27.78 17.83
N ASN A 558 4.42 27.79 16.56
CA ASN A 558 4.01 28.78 15.57
C ASN A 558 3.47 28.11 14.32
N LEU A 559 2.65 28.83 13.60
CA LEU A 559 2.09 28.42 12.32
C LEU A 559 2.57 29.36 11.23
N LEU A 560 3.23 28.84 10.20
CA LEU A 560 3.56 29.56 8.99
C LEU A 560 2.68 29.09 7.84
N VAL A 561 2.17 30.01 7.04
CA VAL A 561 1.52 29.73 5.75
C VAL A 561 2.31 30.47 4.67
N LEU A 562 2.92 29.71 3.75
CA LEU A 562 3.59 30.22 2.56
C LEU A 562 2.63 30.08 1.39
N GLY A 563 2.29 31.18 0.73
CA GLY A 563 1.33 31.20 -0.37
C GLY A 563 1.80 32.03 -1.56
N SER A 564 1.06 31.95 -2.65
CA SER A 564 1.29 32.72 -3.87
C SER A 564 0.09 33.59 -4.23
N THR A 565 0.34 34.86 -4.52
CA THR A 565 -0.67 35.78 -5.10
C THR A 565 -0.36 36.22 -6.52
N GLY A 566 0.62 35.63 -7.15
CA GLY A 566 1.04 35.96 -8.53
C GLY A 566 2.33 35.29 -8.92
N PHE A 567 2.97 34.62 -7.96
CA PHE A 567 4.18 33.84 -8.21
C PHE A 567 3.84 32.54 -8.96
N ASP A 568 4.65 32.23 -9.96
CA ASP A 568 4.61 31.00 -10.74
C ASP A 568 6.06 30.51 -10.87
N GLY A 569 6.39 29.40 -10.18
CA GLY A 569 7.78 28.96 -10.10
C GLY A 569 8.05 27.86 -9.08
N SER A 570 9.24 27.88 -8.50
CA SER A 570 9.69 26.83 -7.57
C SER A 570 10.29 27.41 -6.29
N ILE A 571 10.16 26.68 -5.17
CA ILE A 571 10.62 27.08 -3.85
C ILE A 571 11.46 25.94 -3.26
N ARG A 572 12.67 26.27 -2.74
CA ARG A 572 13.58 25.27 -2.16
C ARG A 572 13.61 25.31 -0.65
N THR A 573 13.94 26.49 -0.06
CA THR A 573 14.14 26.61 1.38
C THR A 573 13.48 27.88 1.92
N VAL A 574 13.12 27.83 3.21
CA VAL A 574 12.71 28.98 4.02
C VAL A 574 13.67 29.08 5.21
N ARG A 575 14.25 30.27 5.41
CA ARG A 575 15.22 30.53 6.48
C ARG A 575 14.75 31.69 7.36
N PHE A 576 14.97 31.55 8.64
CA PHE A 576 14.76 32.56 9.65
C PHE A 576 16.12 33.06 10.19
N GLU A 577 16.39 34.34 10.12
CA GLU A 577 17.58 34.98 10.69
C GLU A 577 17.13 35.98 11.77
N PRO A 578 17.74 35.99 12.98
CA PRO A 578 17.37 36.94 14.02
C PRO A 578 17.48 38.38 13.52
N ASP A 579 16.45 39.19 13.76
CA ASP A 579 16.44 40.62 13.45
C ASP A 579 17.21 41.35 14.57
N ARG A 580 18.52 41.56 14.37
CA ARG A 580 19.45 42.15 15.34
C ARG A 580 19.35 43.67 15.36
#